data_964a650953c23458c5b1074bf335a908
#
_entry.id   964a650953c23458c5b1074bf335a908
#
_cell.length_a   1.000
_cell.length_b   1.000
_cell.length_c   1.000
_cell.angle_alpha   90.00
_cell.angle_beta   90.00
_cell.angle_gamma   90.00
#
_symmetry.space_group_name_H-M   'P 1'
#
loop_
_entity.id
_entity.type
_entity.pdbx_description
1 polymer ?
#
loop_
_entity_poly.entity_id
_entity_poly.type
_entity_poly.pdbx_seq_one_letter_code
_entity_poly.pdbx_strand_id
1 'polypeptide(L)'
;MGYLDLARSRYSCREFQDRSVEQAVVDAIVEAGRIAPSACNNHPTRVMVLDTPELLEKAAACQPRFARDGSIFGAPLVFLICSVTDDAWVRPYDQMNSSEIDTSIVCDQMMMEASEQGLGTCWVCHFKPEVAQEQFNLSKGVYPYHMLVCGYPADHIADPEHREARTIPLSDFLLK
;
A
#
# COMPACT_ATOMS: atom_id res chain seq x y z
N MET A 1 0.08 -4.25 -21.59
CA MET A 1 0.18 -5.53 -20.85
C MET A 1 -1.23 -5.91 -20.41
N GLY A 2 -1.62 -7.20 -20.43
CA GLY A 2 -2.93 -7.62 -19.86
C GLY A 2 -2.90 -7.58 -18.33
N TYR A 3 -4.07 -7.40 -17.70
CA TYR A 3 -4.15 -7.34 -16.23
C TYR A 3 -3.53 -8.55 -15.53
N LEU A 4 -3.76 -9.76 -16.04
CA LEU A 4 -3.15 -10.97 -15.47
C LEU A 4 -1.62 -10.99 -15.59
N ASP A 5 -1.07 -10.43 -16.66
CA ASP A 5 0.38 -10.34 -16.84
C ASP A 5 0.97 -9.33 -15.85
N LEU A 6 0.28 -8.20 -15.65
CA LEU A 6 0.64 -7.21 -14.65
C LEU A 6 0.60 -7.82 -13.23
N ALA A 7 -0.48 -8.50 -12.88
CA ALA A 7 -0.62 -9.17 -11.58
C ALA A 7 0.46 -10.23 -11.34
N ARG A 8 0.88 -10.95 -12.39
CA ARG A 8 1.98 -11.91 -12.33
C ARG A 8 3.34 -11.24 -12.23
N SER A 9 3.55 -10.08 -12.86
CA SER A 9 4.83 -9.36 -12.81
C SER A 9 5.06 -8.66 -11.46
N ARG A 10 4.00 -8.23 -10.78
CA ARG A 10 4.10 -7.57 -9.48
C ARG A 10 4.69 -8.48 -8.40
N TYR A 11 5.60 -7.94 -7.60
CA TYR A 11 6.20 -8.62 -6.45
C TYR A 11 6.42 -7.64 -5.30
N SER A 12 6.72 -8.16 -4.11
CA SER A 12 7.05 -7.33 -2.94
C SER A 12 8.52 -6.92 -2.99
N CYS A 13 8.78 -5.77 -3.62
CA CYS A 13 10.09 -5.15 -3.73
C CYS A 13 10.55 -4.61 -2.36
N ARG A 14 11.82 -4.81 -2.01
CA ARG A 14 12.41 -4.36 -0.74
C ARG A 14 13.79 -3.72 -0.91
N GLU A 15 14.19 -3.48 -2.14
CA GLU A 15 15.40 -2.72 -2.49
C GLU A 15 15.07 -1.76 -3.62
N PHE A 16 15.35 -0.49 -3.39
CA PHE A 16 14.99 0.59 -4.30
C PHE A 16 16.22 1.37 -4.73
N GLN A 17 16.16 1.93 -5.95
CA GLN A 17 17.17 2.83 -6.44
C GLN A 17 17.08 4.16 -5.67
N ASP A 18 18.21 4.83 -5.49
CA ASP A 18 18.29 6.21 -5.00
C ASP A 18 17.86 7.18 -6.12
N ARG A 19 16.57 7.16 -6.38
CA ARG A 19 15.91 7.97 -7.41
C ARG A 19 14.51 8.33 -6.98
N SER A 20 14.18 9.62 -7.00
CA SER A 20 12.82 10.11 -6.74
C SER A 20 11.84 9.61 -7.82
N VAL A 21 10.58 9.46 -7.43
CA VAL A 21 9.47 9.15 -8.35
C VAL A 21 8.92 10.46 -8.91
N GLU A 22 8.70 10.52 -10.20
CA GLU A 22 8.17 11.70 -10.88
C GLU A 22 6.74 12.01 -10.42
N GLN A 23 6.42 13.29 -10.23
CA GLN A 23 5.12 13.73 -9.72
C GLN A 23 3.94 13.18 -10.54
N ALA A 24 4.07 13.13 -11.85
CA ALA A 24 3.01 12.59 -12.73
C ALA A 24 2.71 11.09 -12.43
N VAL A 25 3.73 10.32 -12.03
CA VAL A 25 3.56 8.91 -11.63
C VAL A 25 2.88 8.84 -10.26
N VAL A 26 3.29 9.69 -9.31
CA VAL A 26 2.64 9.80 -8.00
C VAL A 26 1.16 10.16 -8.17
N ASP A 27 0.84 11.13 -9.03
CA ASP A 27 -0.53 11.58 -9.31
C ASP A 27 -1.38 10.44 -9.91
N ALA A 28 -0.83 9.65 -10.84
CA ALA A 28 -1.52 8.50 -11.42
C ALA A 28 -1.85 7.43 -10.37
N ILE A 29 -0.90 7.13 -9.47
CA ILE A 29 -1.10 6.18 -8.37
C ILE A 29 -2.18 6.67 -7.41
N VAL A 30 -2.16 7.95 -7.04
CA VAL A 30 -3.17 8.57 -6.16
C VAL A 30 -4.55 8.53 -6.84
N GLU A 31 -4.63 8.83 -8.13
CA GLU A 31 -5.89 8.77 -8.89
C GLU A 31 -6.46 7.35 -8.93
N ALA A 32 -5.63 6.33 -9.15
CA ALA A 32 -6.07 4.93 -9.10
C ALA A 32 -6.71 4.59 -7.73
N GLY A 33 -6.11 5.04 -6.64
CA GLY A 33 -6.68 4.89 -5.29
C GLY A 33 -7.98 5.67 -5.10
N ARG A 34 -8.05 6.91 -5.63
CA ARG A 34 -9.22 7.78 -5.50
C ARG A 34 -10.48 7.21 -6.18
N ILE A 35 -10.31 6.53 -7.32
CA ILE A 35 -11.42 5.92 -8.07
C ILE A 35 -11.76 4.51 -7.62
N ALA A 36 -11.04 3.96 -6.64
CA ALA A 36 -11.30 2.63 -6.11
C ALA A 36 -12.71 2.53 -5.51
N PRO A 37 -13.41 1.39 -5.68
CA PRO A 37 -14.72 1.19 -5.08
C PRO A 37 -14.62 1.08 -3.55
N SER A 38 -15.72 1.40 -2.87
CA SER A 38 -15.85 1.24 -1.42
C SER A 38 -17.24 0.71 -1.04
N ALA A 39 -17.36 0.18 0.18
CA ALA A 39 -18.64 -0.28 0.68
C ALA A 39 -19.67 0.86 0.68
N CYS A 40 -20.84 0.63 0.09
CA CYS A 40 -21.90 1.62 -0.11
C CYS A 40 -21.45 2.93 -0.80
N ASN A 41 -20.30 2.92 -1.46
CA ASN A 41 -19.71 4.10 -2.10
C ASN A 41 -19.42 5.26 -1.12
N ASN A 42 -19.09 4.93 0.13
CA ASN A 42 -18.85 5.92 1.19
C ASN A 42 -17.49 6.60 1.09
N HIS A 43 -16.50 5.99 0.42
CA HIS A 43 -15.13 6.50 0.24
C HIS A 43 -14.46 6.99 1.54
N PRO A 44 -14.37 6.14 2.58
CA PRO A 44 -13.79 6.55 3.87
C PRO A 44 -12.26 6.69 3.84
N THR A 45 -11.60 6.17 2.79
CA THR A 45 -10.15 6.13 2.70
C THR A 45 -9.54 7.52 2.48
N ARG A 46 -8.42 7.77 3.15
CA ARG A 46 -7.57 8.96 2.99
C ARG A 46 -6.13 8.51 2.81
N VAL A 47 -5.40 9.17 1.94
CA VAL A 47 -4.01 8.84 1.61
C VAL A 47 -3.12 10.04 1.88
N MET A 48 -1.99 9.82 2.54
CA MET A 48 -0.93 10.79 2.70
C MET A 48 0.28 10.34 1.88
N VAL A 49 0.81 11.24 1.06
CA VAL A 49 2.03 11.02 0.27
C VAL A 49 3.23 11.42 1.13
N LEU A 50 4.18 10.52 1.28
CA LEU A 50 5.40 10.70 2.07
C LEU A 50 6.60 10.55 1.11
N ASP A 51 7.12 11.67 0.63
CA ASP A 51 8.16 11.76 -0.39
C ASP A 51 9.30 12.74 -0.04
N THR A 52 9.21 13.36 1.15
CA THR A 52 10.29 14.19 1.67
C THR A 52 11.09 13.43 2.73
N PRO A 53 12.39 13.73 2.90
CA PRO A 53 13.21 13.06 3.91
C PRO A 53 12.58 13.05 5.31
N GLU A 54 11.99 14.18 5.74
CA GLU A 54 11.32 14.28 7.05
C GLU A 54 10.13 13.33 7.17
N LEU A 55 9.28 13.25 6.15
CA LEU A 55 8.10 12.38 6.15
C LEU A 55 8.48 10.90 6.06
N LEU A 56 9.53 10.57 5.30
CA LEU A 56 10.05 9.22 5.18
C LEU A 56 10.68 8.74 6.51
N GLU A 57 11.41 9.60 7.22
CA GLU A 57 11.95 9.30 8.55
C GLU A 57 10.81 9.04 9.57
N LYS A 58 9.73 9.82 9.52
CA LYS A 58 8.53 9.57 10.34
C LYS A 58 7.90 8.21 10.02
N ALA A 59 7.81 7.83 8.75
CA ALA A 59 7.33 6.50 8.35
C ALA A 59 8.26 5.40 8.87
N ALA A 60 9.57 5.57 8.76
CA ALA A 60 10.57 4.63 9.27
C ALA A 60 10.47 4.47 10.80
N ALA A 61 10.17 5.54 11.54
CA ALA A 61 9.95 5.49 12.99
C ALA A 61 8.74 4.62 13.37
N CYS A 62 7.73 4.52 12.50
CA CYS A 62 6.58 3.64 12.71
C CYS A 62 6.93 2.15 12.54
N GLN A 63 7.97 1.85 11.76
CA GLN A 63 8.44 0.49 11.49
C GLN A 63 9.98 0.39 11.53
N PRO A 64 10.58 0.46 12.74
CA PRO A 64 12.06 0.49 12.88
C PRO A 64 12.76 -0.76 12.34
N ARG A 65 12.09 -1.91 12.30
CA ARG A 65 12.68 -3.16 11.79
C ARG A 65 12.99 -3.12 10.29
N PHE A 66 12.24 -2.33 9.53
CA PHE A 66 12.40 -2.19 8.09
C PHE A 66 13.06 -0.85 7.71
N ALA A 67 13.42 -0.05 8.72
CA ALA A 67 14.09 1.23 8.51
C ALA A 67 15.49 1.00 7.92
N ARG A 68 15.77 1.69 6.82
CA ARG A 68 17.07 1.74 6.16
C ARG A 68 17.20 3.09 5.45
N ASP A 69 18.35 3.74 5.58
CA ASP A 69 18.64 5.00 4.89
C ASP A 69 17.56 6.09 5.06
N GLY A 70 17.00 6.20 6.27
CA GLY A 70 15.98 7.21 6.58
C GLY A 70 14.57 6.91 6.09
N SER A 71 14.31 5.72 5.53
CA SER A 71 12.98 5.31 5.05
C SER A 71 12.71 3.83 5.31
N ILE A 72 11.50 3.35 5.02
CA ILE A 72 11.18 1.92 5.00
C ILE A 72 11.81 1.30 3.76
N PHE A 73 12.73 0.34 3.96
CA PHE A 73 13.53 -0.32 2.92
C PHE A 73 14.40 0.64 2.07
N GLY A 74 14.63 1.88 2.53
CA GLY A 74 15.33 2.91 1.75
C GLY A 74 14.51 3.44 0.56
N ALA A 75 13.19 3.27 0.57
CA ALA A 75 12.35 3.71 -0.53
C ALA A 75 12.18 5.23 -0.58
N PRO A 76 12.12 5.84 -1.78
CA PRO A 76 11.95 7.29 -1.94
C PRO A 76 10.50 7.76 -1.78
N LEU A 77 9.53 6.84 -1.71
CA LEU A 77 8.10 7.15 -1.66
C LEU A 77 7.36 6.14 -0.80
N VAL A 78 6.52 6.64 0.10
CA VAL A 78 5.60 5.83 0.91
C VAL A 78 4.23 6.49 0.89
N PHE A 79 3.17 5.71 0.71
CA PHE A 79 1.80 6.16 0.93
C PHE A 79 1.30 5.62 2.27
N LEU A 80 0.89 6.51 3.18
CA LEU A 80 0.17 6.13 4.38
C LEU A 80 -1.32 6.12 4.07
N ILE A 81 -1.95 4.95 4.18
CA ILE A 81 -3.35 4.74 3.82
C ILE A 81 -4.17 4.60 5.10
N CYS A 82 -5.08 5.56 5.29
CA CYS A 82 -5.91 5.71 6.47
C CYS A 82 -7.39 5.59 6.12
N SER A 83 -8.22 5.40 7.12
CA SER A 83 -9.68 5.55 7.01
C SER A 83 -10.20 6.58 8.00
N VAL A 84 -11.20 7.37 7.58
CA VAL A 84 -12.12 8.06 8.49
C VAL A 84 -13.13 7.01 8.95
N THR A 85 -12.93 6.47 10.14
CA THR A 85 -13.66 5.28 10.60
C THR A 85 -15.16 5.46 10.73
N ASP A 86 -15.59 6.71 11.01
CA ASP A 86 -17.00 7.07 11.13
C ASP A 86 -17.70 7.20 9.77
N ASP A 87 -16.95 7.40 8.67
CA ASP A 87 -17.48 7.45 7.31
C ASP A 87 -17.65 6.04 6.70
N ALA A 88 -17.00 5.02 7.28
CA ALA A 88 -17.03 3.67 6.76
C ALA A 88 -18.39 3.00 6.99
N TRP A 89 -18.78 2.13 6.06
CA TRP A 89 -19.98 1.33 6.21
C TRP A 89 -19.87 0.34 7.36
N VAL A 90 -20.93 0.23 8.15
CA VAL A 90 -21.03 -0.75 9.23
C VAL A 90 -22.09 -1.78 8.87
N ARG A 91 -21.67 -3.05 8.85
CA ARG A 91 -22.57 -4.17 8.56
C ARG A 91 -23.58 -4.35 9.70
N PRO A 92 -24.90 -4.32 9.43
CA PRO A 92 -25.90 -4.29 10.49
C PRO A 92 -26.02 -5.59 11.30
N TYR A 93 -25.54 -6.72 10.77
CA TYR A 93 -25.70 -8.03 11.40
C TYR A 93 -24.71 -8.31 12.56
N ASP A 94 -23.48 -7.82 12.43
CA ASP A 94 -22.38 -8.12 13.36
C ASP A 94 -21.49 -6.90 13.67
N GLN A 95 -21.91 -5.72 13.21
CA GLN A 95 -21.23 -4.44 13.44
C GLN A 95 -19.80 -4.39 12.84
N MET A 96 -19.48 -5.25 11.86
CA MET A 96 -18.22 -5.18 11.15
C MET A 96 -18.12 -3.84 10.41
N ASN A 97 -17.09 -3.07 10.72
CA ASN A 97 -16.76 -1.81 10.04
C ASN A 97 -15.89 -2.08 8.81
N SER A 98 -16.20 -1.46 7.66
CA SER A 98 -15.54 -1.73 6.39
C SER A 98 -14.20 -1.01 6.19
N SER A 99 -13.72 -0.22 7.15
CA SER A 99 -12.52 0.59 7.01
C SER A 99 -11.29 -0.17 6.49
N GLU A 100 -11.01 -1.34 7.07
CA GLU A 100 -9.87 -2.15 6.64
C GLU A 100 -10.06 -2.75 5.25
N ILE A 101 -11.29 -3.12 4.90
CA ILE A 101 -11.64 -3.62 3.56
C ILE A 101 -11.46 -2.52 2.53
N ASP A 102 -12.06 -1.34 2.76
CA ASP A 102 -12.01 -0.22 1.83
C ASP A 102 -10.58 0.29 1.62
N THR A 103 -9.79 0.40 2.70
CA THR A 103 -8.37 0.79 2.61
C THR A 103 -7.53 -0.26 1.90
N SER A 104 -7.85 -1.55 2.04
CA SER A 104 -7.17 -2.63 1.32
C SER A 104 -7.44 -2.58 -0.18
N ILE A 105 -8.67 -2.31 -0.60
CA ILE A 105 -9.03 -2.15 -2.01
C ILE A 105 -8.26 -0.97 -2.63
N VAL A 106 -8.24 0.17 -1.94
CA VAL A 106 -7.47 1.35 -2.36
C VAL A 106 -5.98 1.03 -2.48
N CYS A 107 -5.40 0.36 -1.47
CA CYS A 107 -3.99 -0.02 -1.47
C CYS A 107 -3.66 -0.95 -2.64
N ASP A 108 -4.51 -1.92 -2.94
CA ASP A 108 -4.31 -2.85 -4.06
C ASP A 108 -4.35 -2.12 -5.41
N GLN A 109 -5.35 -1.23 -5.65
CA GLN A 109 -5.40 -0.45 -6.89
C GLN A 109 -4.18 0.47 -7.06
N MET A 110 -3.76 1.16 -5.98
CA MET A 110 -2.55 1.98 -6.01
C MET A 110 -1.30 1.14 -6.30
N MET A 111 -1.19 -0.03 -5.70
CA MET A 111 -0.08 -0.97 -5.90
C MET A 111 -0.03 -1.48 -7.35
N MET A 112 -1.17 -1.77 -7.94
CA MET A 112 -1.25 -2.24 -9.32
C MET A 112 -0.91 -1.12 -10.31
N GLU A 113 -1.39 0.11 -10.09
CA GLU A 113 -1.00 1.27 -10.91
C GLU A 113 0.50 1.55 -10.80
N ALA A 114 1.06 1.56 -9.58
CA ALA A 114 2.50 1.73 -9.41
C ALA A 114 3.30 0.68 -10.20
N SER A 115 2.82 -0.57 -10.23
CA SER A 115 3.45 -1.65 -10.99
C SER A 115 3.34 -1.44 -12.51
N GLU A 116 2.22 -0.90 -13.01
CA GLU A 116 2.04 -0.54 -14.43
C GLU A 116 2.97 0.59 -14.84
N GLN A 117 3.27 1.52 -13.91
CA GLN A 117 4.24 2.60 -14.10
C GLN A 117 5.71 2.13 -13.95
N GLY A 118 5.95 0.85 -13.74
CA GLY A 118 7.30 0.25 -13.63
C GLY A 118 7.95 0.41 -12.26
N LEU A 119 7.19 0.77 -11.22
CA LEU A 119 7.69 0.82 -9.86
C LEU A 119 7.65 -0.55 -9.18
N GLY A 120 8.63 -0.80 -8.32
CA GLY A 120 8.56 -1.83 -7.29
C GLY A 120 7.71 -1.35 -6.12
N THR A 121 6.95 -2.26 -5.51
CA THR A 121 6.07 -1.95 -4.38
C THR A 121 6.18 -2.97 -3.26
N CYS A 122 5.97 -2.53 -2.03
CA CYS A 122 5.77 -3.43 -0.89
C CYS A 122 4.63 -2.92 -0.02
N TRP A 123 3.57 -3.72 0.13
CA TRP A 123 2.48 -3.43 1.05
C TRP A 123 2.88 -3.85 2.47
N VAL A 124 2.93 -2.89 3.40
CA VAL A 124 3.36 -3.05 4.78
C VAL A 124 2.19 -2.80 5.72
N CYS A 125 1.73 -3.86 6.41
CA CYS A 125 0.77 -3.77 7.52
C CYS A 125 1.48 -3.85 8.89
N HIS A 126 2.73 -4.33 8.92
CA HIS A 126 3.51 -4.49 10.14
C HIS A 126 4.20 -3.17 10.51
N PHE A 127 3.45 -2.26 11.10
CA PHE A 127 3.94 -1.01 11.70
C PHE A 127 3.13 -0.71 12.98
N LYS A 128 3.51 0.33 13.72
CA LYS A 128 2.84 0.76 14.95
C LYS A 128 1.84 1.87 14.64
N PRO A 129 0.52 1.59 14.60
CA PRO A 129 -0.49 2.59 14.23
C PRO A 129 -0.50 3.80 15.17
N GLU A 130 -0.27 3.60 16.47
CA GLU A 130 -0.26 4.67 17.46
C GLU A 130 0.90 5.65 17.20
N VAL A 131 2.08 5.13 16.81
CA VAL A 131 3.23 5.95 16.43
C VAL A 131 2.91 6.73 15.14
N ALA A 132 2.24 6.11 14.17
CA ALA A 132 1.82 6.80 12.95
C ALA A 132 0.82 7.92 13.26
N GLN A 133 -0.15 7.70 14.15
CA GLN A 133 -1.09 8.74 14.58
C GLN A 133 -0.37 9.95 15.18
N GLU A 134 0.65 9.73 16.02
CA GLU A 134 1.45 10.80 16.62
C GLU A 134 2.35 11.49 15.60
N GLN A 135 3.13 10.73 14.81
CA GLN A 135 4.11 11.28 13.86
C GLN A 135 3.48 12.14 12.77
N PHE A 136 2.28 11.77 12.32
CA PHE A 136 1.57 12.47 11.25
C PHE A 136 0.42 13.35 11.75
N ASN A 137 0.27 13.53 13.07
CA ASN A 137 -0.79 14.33 13.70
C ASN A 137 -2.18 14.01 13.15
N LEU A 138 -2.48 12.70 12.99
CA LEU A 138 -3.76 12.29 12.44
C LEU A 138 -4.92 12.71 13.36
N SER A 139 -5.96 13.27 12.76
CA SER A 139 -7.15 13.72 13.49
C SER A 139 -7.84 12.55 14.18
N LYS A 140 -8.55 12.82 15.27
CA LYS A 140 -9.41 11.84 15.93
C LYS A 140 -10.41 11.25 14.92
N GLY A 141 -10.53 9.92 14.87
CA GLY A 141 -11.39 9.21 13.91
C GLY A 141 -10.68 8.84 12.60
N VAL A 142 -9.45 9.32 12.37
CA VAL A 142 -8.61 8.87 11.25
C VAL A 142 -7.65 7.81 11.76
N TYR A 143 -7.76 6.58 11.21
CA TYR A 143 -6.93 5.45 11.63
C TYR A 143 -6.06 4.94 10.47
N PRO A 144 -4.73 4.78 10.68
CA PRO A 144 -3.82 4.28 9.66
C PRO A 144 -3.85 2.75 9.60
N TYR A 145 -4.11 2.19 8.40
CA TYR A 145 -4.21 0.75 8.17
C TYR A 145 -3.02 0.17 7.42
N HIS A 146 -2.51 0.89 6.40
CA HIS A 146 -1.49 0.36 5.51
C HIS A 146 -0.43 1.41 5.18
N MET A 147 0.78 0.92 4.88
CA MET A 147 1.80 1.69 4.19
C MET A 147 2.13 0.99 2.88
N LEU A 148 2.00 1.69 1.75
CA LEU A 148 2.45 1.22 0.45
C LEU A 148 3.80 1.88 0.15
N VAL A 149 4.84 1.08 0.16
CA VAL A 149 6.22 1.50 -0.10
C VAL A 149 6.49 1.37 -1.58
N CYS A 150 7.03 2.41 -2.23
CA CYS A 150 7.21 2.49 -3.68
C CYS A 150 8.55 3.11 -4.06
N GLY A 151 9.05 2.72 -5.23
CA GLY A 151 10.25 3.29 -5.85
C GLY A 151 10.68 2.47 -7.04
N TYR A 152 11.67 2.94 -7.81
CA TYR A 152 12.27 2.13 -8.87
C TYR A 152 13.02 0.95 -8.25
N PRO A 153 12.73 -0.29 -8.69
CA PRO A 153 13.31 -1.47 -8.05
C PRO A 153 14.82 -1.56 -8.29
N ALA A 154 15.58 -1.93 -7.26
CA ALA A 154 16.98 -2.30 -7.34
C ALA A 154 17.20 -3.81 -7.15
N ASP A 155 16.21 -4.52 -6.60
CA ASP A 155 16.15 -5.99 -6.56
C ASP A 155 15.52 -6.56 -7.85
N HIS A 156 15.53 -7.87 -7.94
CA HIS A 156 14.95 -8.58 -9.07
C HIS A 156 13.76 -9.43 -8.62
N ILE A 157 12.76 -9.47 -9.50
CA ILE A 157 11.66 -10.42 -9.34
C ILE A 157 12.21 -11.85 -9.33
N ALA A 158 11.72 -12.67 -8.41
CA ALA A 158 12.03 -14.09 -8.43
C ALA A 158 11.55 -14.73 -9.74
N ASP A 159 12.28 -15.75 -10.19
CA ASP A 159 11.91 -16.53 -11.36
C ASP A 159 10.42 -16.89 -11.34
N PRO A 160 9.71 -16.78 -12.48
CA PRO A 160 8.28 -17.11 -12.57
C PRO A 160 7.95 -18.53 -12.08
N GLU A 161 8.81 -19.53 -12.38
CA GLU A 161 8.62 -20.90 -11.89
C GLU A 161 8.72 -20.98 -10.37
N HIS A 162 9.68 -20.26 -9.76
CA HIS A 162 9.82 -20.19 -8.30
C HIS A 162 8.61 -19.52 -7.65
N ARG A 163 8.02 -18.52 -8.29
CA ARG A 163 6.82 -17.83 -7.79
C ARG A 163 5.59 -18.72 -7.89
N GLU A 164 5.41 -19.41 -9.00
CA GLU A 164 4.31 -20.36 -9.20
C GLU A 164 4.36 -21.47 -8.15
N ALA A 165 5.56 -22.02 -7.88
CA ALA A 165 5.75 -23.04 -6.85
C ALA A 165 5.40 -22.59 -5.42
N ARG A 166 5.29 -21.27 -5.18
CA ARG A 166 4.88 -20.68 -3.88
C ARG A 166 3.42 -20.24 -3.87
N THR A 167 2.72 -20.37 -4.97
CA THR A 167 1.29 -20.07 -5.07
C THR A 167 0.50 -21.34 -4.75
N ILE A 168 -0.59 -21.20 -4.01
CA ILE A 168 -1.43 -22.35 -3.67
C ILE A 168 -2.06 -22.95 -4.96
N PRO A 169 -2.23 -24.28 -5.04
CA PRO A 169 -2.90 -24.90 -6.17
C PRO A 169 -4.34 -24.39 -6.34
N LEU A 170 -4.80 -24.33 -7.58
CA LEU A 170 -6.17 -23.86 -7.88
C LEU A 170 -7.24 -24.72 -7.18
N SER A 171 -6.99 -26.02 -6.97
CA SER A 171 -7.87 -26.91 -6.21
C SER A 171 -8.08 -26.48 -4.77
N ASP A 172 -7.05 -25.88 -4.17
CA ASP A 172 -7.05 -25.46 -2.77
C ASP A 172 -7.59 -24.02 -2.62
N PHE A 173 -7.48 -23.23 -3.68
CA PHE A 173 -8.03 -21.88 -3.75
C PHE A 173 -9.56 -21.87 -3.92
N LEU A 174 -10.11 -22.87 -4.60
CA LEU A 174 -11.54 -22.99 -4.86
C LEU A 174 -12.20 -23.90 -3.81
N LEU A 175 -13.15 -23.35 -3.05
CA LEU A 175 -14.06 -24.16 -2.24
C LEU A 175 -15.07 -24.86 -3.16
N LYS A 176 -15.29 -26.16 -2.97
CA LYS A 176 -16.25 -26.97 -3.69
C LYS A 176 -17.43 -27.30 -2.79
#